data_caf9bf6bbc709dd33c68a48cfd2c1d44
#
_entry.id   caf9bf6bbc709dd33c68a48cfd2c1d44
#
_cell.length_a   1.000
_cell.length_b   1.000
_cell.length_c   1.000
_cell.angle_alpha   90.00
_cell.angle_beta   90.00
_cell.angle_gamma   90.00
#
_symmetry.space_group_name_H-M   'P 1'
#
loop_
_entity.id
_entity.type
_entity.pdbx_description
1 polymer ?
#
loop_
_entity_poly.entity_id
_entity_poly.type
_entity_poly.pdbx_seq_one_letter_code
_entity_poly.pdbx_strand_id
1 'polypeptide(L)'
;MRCKWCNLDNLVYVKYHDEEWGVLNLDEHYLFEMLILESFQAGLSWECVLNKRDAFRKAYDNFDIEKVIKYDDEKTEKLINNENIIRNKLKIKASINNAKIFKSISLQYNGFKNYLLKYFKEYPIYEVGKTTSIVSDNISSDLKKRGMKFVGSVIIYSYLQAIGLINSHENDCFMKN
;
A
#
# COMPACT_ATOMS: atom_id res chain seq x y z
N MET A 1 1.62 24.10 -8.24
CA MET A 1 0.27 23.73 -7.76
C MET A 1 0.32 22.29 -7.28
N ARG A 2 -0.56 21.80 -6.38
CA ARG A 2 -0.69 20.36 -6.05
C ARG A 2 -1.72 19.71 -6.94
N CYS A 3 -1.71 18.38 -6.99
CA CYS A 3 -2.74 17.63 -7.71
C CYS A 3 -4.14 17.92 -7.17
N LYS A 4 -5.14 17.92 -8.03
CA LYS A 4 -6.55 18.30 -7.69
C LYS A 4 -7.18 17.39 -6.65
N TRP A 5 -6.73 16.15 -6.55
CA TRP A 5 -7.23 15.19 -5.55
C TRP A 5 -6.73 15.49 -4.13
N CYS A 6 -5.66 16.29 -3.97
CA CYS A 6 -5.07 16.61 -2.68
C CYS A 6 -5.97 17.59 -1.91
N ASN A 7 -6.57 17.12 -0.81
CA ASN A 7 -7.35 17.95 0.08
C ASN A 7 -6.43 18.87 0.88
N LEU A 8 -6.45 20.17 0.57
CA LEU A 8 -5.57 21.17 1.17
C LEU A 8 -5.91 21.49 2.64
N ASP A 9 -7.11 21.17 3.09
CA ASP A 9 -7.53 21.35 4.48
C ASP A 9 -7.04 20.22 5.39
N ASN A 10 -6.50 19.13 4.82
CA ASN A 10 -5.95 18.00 5.56
C ASN A 10 -4.42 18.00 5.45
N LEU A 11 -3.74 18.50 6.48
CA LEU A 11 -2.27 18.59 6.52
C LEU A 11 -1.56 17.24 6.38
N VAL A 12 -2.16 16.16 6.88
CA VAL A 12 -1.60 14.80 6.72
C VAL A 12 -1.63 14.38 5.25
N TYR A 13 -2.72 14.74 4.56
CA TYR A 13 -2.90 14.42 3.14
C TYR A 13 -1.98 15.26 2.26
N VAL A 14 -1.81 16.55 2.61
CA VAL A 14 -0.85 17.45 1.96
C VAL A 14 0.58 16.92 2.10
N LYS A 15 0.97 16.54 3.32
CA LYS A 15 2.30 15.98 3.57
C LYS A 15 2.55 14.70 2.78
N TYR A 16 1.57 13.79 2.74
CA TYR A 16 1.67 12.57 1.94
C TYR A 16 1.87 12.87 0.45
N HIS A 17 1.10 13.83 -0.11
CA HIS A 17 1.25 14.25 -1.50
C HIS A 17 2.65 14.82 -1.78
N ASP A 18 3.17 15.66 -0.88
CA ASP A 18 4.41 16.41 -1.12
C ASP A 18 5.68 15.60 -0.85
N GLU A 19 5.61 14.58 0.02
CA GLU A 19 6.80 13.90 0.53
C GLU A 19 6.85 12.38 0.19
N GLU A 20 5.70 11.76 -0.12
CA GLU A 20 5.63 10.31 -0.26
C GLU A 20 5.08 9.86 -1.62
N TRP A 21 3.90 10.36 -2.03
CA TRP A 21 3.23 9.89 -3.23
C TRP A 21 4.02 10.18 -4.51
N GLY A 22 4.31 9.15 -5.30
CA GLY A 22 5.14 9.27 -6.49
C GLY A 22 6.65 9.38 -6.22
N VAL A 23 7.07 9.41 -4.94
CA VAL A 23 8.49 9.43 -4.53
C VAL A 23 8.98 7.98 -4.35
N LEU A 24 10.03 7.61 -5.07
CA LEU A 24 10.54 6.23 -5.04
C LEU A 24 11.05 5.84 -3.66
N ASN A 25 10.39 4.86 -3.04
CA ASN A 25 10.80 4.26 -1.79
C ASN A 25 10.65 2.74 -1.86
N LEU A 26 11.77 2.04 -1.87
CA LEU A 26 11.85 0.57 -1.97
C LEU A 26 12.35 -0.08 -0.67
N ASP A 27 12.24 0.61 0.46
CA ASP A 27 12.47 0.04 1.78
C ASP A 27 11.44 -1.06 2.07
N GLU A 28 11.90 -2.24 2.50
CA GLU A 28 11.03 -3.42 2.68
C GLU A 28 9.91 -3.18 3.72
N HIS A 29 10.22 -2.42 4.78
CA HIS A 29 9.22 -2.09 5.80
C HIS A 29 8.16 -1.14 5.23
N TYR A 30 8.57 -0.12 4.47
CA TYR A 30 7.67 0.80 3.80
C TYR A 30 6.81 0.09 2.76
N LEU A 31 7.40 -0.80 1.96
CA LEU A 31 6.67 -1.62 0.99
C LEU A 31 5.58 -2.46 1.66
N PHE A 32 5.87 -3.05 2.82
CA PHE A 32 4.90 -3.84 3.56
C PHE A 32 3.81 -2.97 4.17
N GLU A 33 4.17 -1.87 4.85
CA GLU A 33 3.21 -0.91 5.42
C GLU A 33 2.22 -0.44 4.35
N MET A 34 2.72 0.05 3.21
CA MET A 34 1.87 0.59 2.16
C MET A 34 1.00 -0.48 1.51
N LEU A 35 1.49 -1.71 1.30
CA LEU A 35 0.67 -2.80 0.75
C LEU A 35 -0.52 -3.12 1.66
N ILE A 36 -0.31 -3.14 2.97
CA ILE A 36 -1.39 -3.41 3.92
C ILE A 36 -2.37 -2.24 3.95
N LEU A 37 -1.90 -1.00 4.04
CA LEU A 37 -2.77 0.19 4.07
C LEU A 37 -3.62 0.31 2.80
N GLU A 38 -3.03 0.11 1.63
CA GLU A 38 -3.76 0.12 0.35
C GLU A 38 -4.79 -1.01 0.26
N SER A 39 -4.49 -2.19 0.82
CA SER A 39 -5.47 -3.28 0.92
C SER A 39 -6.68 -2.87 1.79
N PHE A 40 -6.48 -2.03 2.80
CA PHE A 40 -7.58 -1.47 3.60
C PHE A 40 -8.36 -0.38 2.88
N GLN A 41 -7.78 0.26 1.86
CA GLN A 41 -8.47 1.27 1.07
C GLN A 41 -9.64 0.69 0.25
N ALA A 42 -9.64 -0.59 -0.11
CA ALA A 42 -10.68 -1.17 -0.95
C ALA A 42 -12.10 -0.78 -0.48
N GLY A 43 -12.82 0.02 -1.30
CA GLY A 43 -14.14 0.56 -0.98
C GLY A 43 -14.17 1.76 -0.04
N LEU A 44 -13.02 2.39 0.24
CA LEU A 44 -12.86 3.59 1.07
C LEU A 44 -12.03 4.65 0.33
N SER A 45 -12.02 5.89 0.83
CA SER A 45 -11.07 6.90 0.36
C SER A 45 -9.67 6.65 0.96
N TRP A 46 -8.63 7.02 0.22
CA TRP A 46 -7.26 6.98 0.74
C TRP A 46 -7.08 7.90 1.96
N GLU A 47 -7.69 9.06 1.91
CA GLU A 47 -7.68 10.01 3.04
C GLU A 47 -8.20 9.37 4.34
N CYS A 48 -9.25 8.56 4.26
CA CYS A 48 -9.77 7.82 5.43
C CYS A 48 -8.74 6.86 6.00
N VAL A 49 -7.99 6.15 5.16
CA VAL A 49 -6.93 5.22 5.60
C VAL A 49 -5.74 5.98 6.15
N LEU A 50 -5.30 7.01 5.44
CA LEU A 50 -4.13 7.81 5.78
C LEU A 50 -4.30 8.51 7.14
N ASN A 51 -5.47 9.07 7.42
CA ASN A 51 -5.78 9.70 8.71
C ASN A 51 -5.74 8.70 9.89
N LYS A 52 -5.80 7.41 9.62
CA LYS A 52 -5.69 6.34 10.62
C LYS A 52 -4.32 5.66 10.63
N ARG A 53 -3.36 6.11 9.80
CA ARG A 53 -2.06 5.46 9.61
C ARG A 53 -1.28 5.27 10.91
N ASP A 54 -1.23 6.29 11.77
CA ASP A 54 -0.53 6.20 13.05
C ASP A 54 -1.22 5.24 14.03
N ALA A 55 -2.55 5.17 13.98
CA ALA A 55 -3.30 4.18 14.75
C ALA A 55 -3.05 2.76 14.22
N PHE A 56 -2.95 2.58 12.90
CA PHE A 56 -2.54 1.32 12.29
C PHE A 56 -1.12 0.93 12.69
N ARG A 57 -0.15 1.84 12.65
CA ARG A 57 1.22 1.58 13.11
C ARG A 57 1.25 1.06 14.54
N LYS A 58 0.52 1.72 15.46
CA LYS A 58 0.41 1.29 16.87
C LYS A 58 -0.25 -0.09 16.99
N ALA A 59 -1.32 -0.35 16.25
CA ALA A 59 -2.08 -1.59 16.32
C ALA A 59 -1.35 -2.79 15.68
N TYR A 60 -0.57 -2.56 14.63
CA TYR A 60 0.16 -3.56 13.85
C TYR A 60 1.65 -3.63 14.22
N ASP A 61 2.02 -3.28 15.45
CA ASP A 61 3.41 -3.36 15.95
C ASP A 61 4.40 -2.66 15.00
N ASN A 62 4.03 -1.46 14.53
CA ASN A 62 4.75 -0.66 13.54
C ASN A 62 5.02 -1.41 12.23
N PHE A 63 4.09 -2.26 11.79
CA PHE A 63 4.21 -3.10 10.60
C PHE A 63 5.50 -3.97 10.58
N ASP A 64 5.97 -4.38 11.77
CA ASP A 64 7.02 -5.38 11.90
C ASP A 64 6.49 -6.71 11.37
N ILE A 65 6.96 -7.10 10.18
CA ILE A 65 6.47 -8.28 9.48
C ILE A 65 6.68 -9.56 10.30
N GLU A 66 7.77 -9.65 11.07
CA GLU A 66 8.08 -10.81 11.89
C GLU A 66 7.09 -10.99 13.06
N LYS A 67 6.45 -9.90 13.47
CA LYS A 67 5.36 -9.92 14.45
C LYS A 67 4.02 -10.19 13.78
N VAL A 68 3.72 -9.49 12.68
CA VAL A 68 2.41 -9.59 12.01
C VAL A 68 2.13 -11.01 11.50
N ILE A 69 3.13 -11.73 10.98
CA ILE A 69 2.96 -13.12 10.52
C ILE A 69 2.62 -14.09 11.66
N LYS A 70 2.87 -13.71 12.92
CA LYS A 70 2.62 -14.51 14.13
C LYS A 70 1.33 -14.14 14.86
N TYR A 71 0.55 -13.19 14.34
CA TYR A 71 -0.70 -12.80 14.98
C TYR A 71 -1.66 -14.00 15.07
N ASP A 72 -2.11 -14.25 16.28
CA ASP A 72 -3.06 -15.29 16.66
C ASP A 72 -4.50 -14.76 16.68
N ASP A 73 -5.41 -15.60 17.14
CA ASP A 73 -6.84 -15.23 17.25
C ASP A 73 -7.05 -14.14 18.31
N GLU A 74 -6.29 -14.13 19.42
CA GLU A 74 -6.40 -13.10 20.45
C GLU A 74 -6.00 -11.73 19.90
N LYS A 75 -4.85 -11.63 19.20
CA LYS A 75 -4.42 -10.38 18.55
C LYS A 75 -5.40 -9.96 17.46
N THR A 76 -5.92 -10.91 16.69
CA THR A 76 -6.93 -10.66 15.65
C THR A 76 -8.19 -10.04 16.25
N GLU A 77 -8.70 -10.56 17.36
CA GLU A 77 -9.88 -10.00 18.03
C GLU A 77 -9.58 -8.60 18.63
N LYS A 78 -8.38 -8.36 19.17
CA LYS A 78 -7.96 -7.01 19.59
C LYS A 78 -8.00 -6.02 18.43
N LEU A 79 -7.55 -6.40 17.23
CA LEU A 79 -7.62 -5.56 16.04
C LEU A 79 -9.06 -5.30 15.61
N ILE A 80 -9.93 -6.32 15.61
CA ILE A 80 -11.34 -6.19 15.24
C ILE A 80 -12.10 -5.23 16.18
N ASN A 81 -11.71 -5.18 17.44
CA ASN A 81 -12.33 -4.33 18.46
C ASN A 81 -11.66 -2.94 18.60
N ASN A 82 -10.58 -2.67 17.87
CA ASN A 82 -9.87 -1.39 17.95
C ASN A 82 -10.58 -0.29 17.13
N GLU A 83 -11.22 0.65 17.79
CA GLU A 83 -11.98 1.75 17.17
C GLU A 83 -11.13 2.76 16.40
N ASN A 84 -9.84 2.80 16.67
CA ASN A 84 -8.93 3.74 16.02
C ASN A 84 -8.52 3.32 14.60
N ILE A 85 -8.69 2.04 14.23
CA ILE A 85 -8.41 1.52 12.88
C ILE A 85 -9.70 1.19 12.12
N ILE A 86 -9.57 0.75 10.87
CA ILE A 86 -10.70 0.27 10.08
C ILE A 86 -11.06 -1.15 10.54
N ARG A 87 -12.18 -1.29 11.27
CA ARG A 87 -12.65 -2.54 11.89
C ARG A 87 -13.36 -3.45 10.88
N ASN A 88 -12.68 -3.90 9.86
CA ASN A 88 -13.23 -4.87 8.92
C ASN A 88 -12.56 -6.23 9.15
N LYS A 89 -13.32 -7.18 9.71
CA LYS A 89 -12.84 -8.53 10.04
C LYS A 89 -12.19 -9.26 8.87
N LEU A 90 -12.74 -9.13 7.66
CA LEU A 90 -12.18 -9.77 6.48
C LEU A 90 -10.85 -9.15 6.06
N LYS A 91 -10.74 -7.82 6.10
CA LYS A 91 -9.50 -7.11 5.79
C LYS A 91 -8.40 -7.38 6.82
N ILE A 92 -8.75 -7.43 8.11
CA ILE A 92 -7.81 -7.77 9.20
C ILE A 92 -7.26 -9.19 9.01
N LYS A 93 -8.13 -10.19 8.79
CA LYS A 93 -7.68 -11.56 8.50
C LYS A 93 -6.83 -11.63 7.22
N ALA A 94 -7.25 -10.89 6.20
CA ALA A 94 -6.50 -10.82 4.94
C ALA A 94 -5.12 -10.19 5.12
N SER A 95 -4.97 -9.14 5.96
CA SER A 95 -3.68 -8.48 6.19
C SER A 95 -2.65 -9.45 6.81
N ILE A 96 -3.07 -10.30 7.74
CA ILE A 96 -2.20 -11.33 8.35
C ILE A 96 -1.79 -12.38 7.31
N ASN A 97 -2.75 -12.83 6.49
CA ASN A 97 -2.46 -13.75 5.40
C ASN A 97 -1.52 -13.12 4.37
N ASN A 98 -1.76 -11.87 3.99
CA ASN A 98 -0.93 -11.13 3.04
C ASN A 98 0.49 -10.93 3.58
N ALA A 99 0.65 -10.71 4.90
CA ALA A 99 1.97 -10.64 5.53
C ALA A 99 2.79 -11.92 5.35
N LYS A 100 2.17 -13.09 5.56
CA LYS A 100 2.81 -14.40 5.35
C LYS A 100 3.25 -14.58 3.89
N ILE A 101 2.42 -14.18 2.94
CA ILE A 101 2.72 -14.28 1.51
C ILE A 101 3.81 -13.27 1.12
N PHE A 102 3.73 -12.02 1.63
CA PHE A 102 4.77 -11.01 1.44
C PHE A 102 6.14 -11.54 1.89
N LYS A 103 6.22 -12.11 3.10
CA LYS A 103 7.44 -12.70 3.63
C LYS A 103 7.96 -13.84 2.75
N SER A 104 7.07 -14.73 2.29
CA SER A 104 7.42 -15.83 1.38
C SER A 104 7.99 -15.31 0.05
N ILE A 105 7.39 -14.27 -0.54
CA ILE A 105 7.88 -13.62 -1.75
C ILE A 105 9.25 -12.97 -1.51
N SER A 106 9.40 -12.24 -0.40
CA SER A 106 10.67 -11.59 -0.05
C SER A 106 11.80 -12.60 0.07
N LEU A 107 11.55 -13.77 0.66
CA LEU A 107 12.54 -14.85 0.72
C LEU A 107 12.85 -15.43 -0.66
N GLN A 108 11.82 -15.66 -1.49
CA GLN A 108 11.97 -16.23 -2.84
C GLN A 108 12.79 -15.33 -3.78
N TYR A 109 12.64 -14.01 -3.67
CA TYR A 109 13.22 -13.02 -4.59
C TYR A 109 14.37 -12.20 -3.97
N ASN A 110 14.81 -12.56 -2.76
CA ASN A 110 15.80 -11.78 -2.01
C ASN A 110 15.36 -10.31 -1.82
N GLY A 111 14.11 -10.13 -1.41
CA GLY A 111 13.44 -8.86 -1.18
C GLY A 111 12.18 -8.68 -2.02
N PHE A 112 11.13 -8.10 -1.42
CA PHE A 112 9.88 -7.82 -2.12
C PHE A 112 10.08 -6.77 -3.23
N LYS A 113 11.01 -5.83 -3.04
CA LYS A 113 11.43 -4.89 -4.09
C LYS A 113 11.85 -5.61 -5.37
N ASN A 114 12.65 -6.67 -5.26
CA ASN A 114 13.13 -7.41 -6.44
C ASN A 114 11.99 -8.15 -7.14
N TYR A 115 11.02 -8.65 -6.38
CA TYR A 115 9.79 -9.21 -6.94
C TYR A 115 9.01 -8.15 -7.73
N LEU A 116 8.86 -6.93 -7.22
CA LEU A 116 8.18 -5.86 -7.94
C LEU A 116 8.95 -5.44 -9.19
N LEU A 117 10.24 -5.20 -9.06
CA LEU A 117 11.08 -4.67 -10.14
C LEU A 117 11.16 -5.59 -11.37
N LYS A 118 10.92 -6.91 -11.24
CA LYS A 118 10.86 -7.82 -12.39
C LYS A 118 9.76 -7.46 -13.41
N TYR A 119 8.75 -6.68 -13.00
CA TYR A 119 7.66 -6.22 -13.88
C TYR A 119 7.97 -4.90 -14.59
N PHE A 120 9.08 -4.24 -14.26
CA PHE A 120 9.46 -2.94 -14.78
C PHE A 120 10.72 -3.05 -15.62
N LYS A 121 10.69 -2.50 -16.85
CA LYS A 121 11.90 -2.27 -17.65
C LYS A 121 12.60 -1.00 -17.22
N GLU A 122 11.81 0.04 -16.93
CA GLU A 122 12.24 1.35 -16.47
C GLU A 122 11.26 1.82 -15.39
N TYR A 123 11.74 2.60 -14.42
CA TYR A 123 10.93 3.21 -13.38
C TYR A 123 11.55 4.54 -12.92
N PRO A 124 10.76 5.51 -12.44
CA PRO A 124 9.29 5.45 -12.38
C PRO A 124 8.65 5.50 -13.77
N ILE A 125 7.45 4.91 -13.89
CA ILE A 125 6.60 5.11 -15.05
C ILE A 125 5.80 6.40 -14.83
N TYR A 126 5.82 7.30 -15.81
CA TYR A 126 5.07 8.57 -15.76
C TYR A 126 3.74 8.41 -16.50
N GLU A 127 2.63 8.38 -15.78
CA GLU A 127 1.30 8.30 -16.38
C GLU A 127 0.24 8.96 -15.47
N VAL A 128 -0.64 9.76 -16.09
CA VAL A 128 -1.67 10.54 -15.39
C VAL A 128 -3.06 10.07 -15.79
N GLY A 129 -4.03 10.14 -14.88
CA GLY A 129 -5.45 9.88 -15.15
C GLY A 129 -5.81 8.40 -15.31
N LYS A 130 -4.90 7.47 -14.97
CA LYS A 130 -5.17 6.03 -14.97
C LYS A 130 -5.47 5.54 -13.56
N THR A 131 -6.19 4.42 -13.50
CA THR A 131 -6.49 3.69 -12.26
C THR A 131 -5.98 2.25 -12.30
N THR A 132 -5.52 1.78 -13.47
CA THR A 132 -4.91 0.47 -13.69
C THR A 132 -3.90 0.56 -14.82
N SER A 133 -3.02 -0.41 -14.92
CA SER A 133 -2.08 -0.59 -16.03
C SER A 133 -1.79 -2.07 -16.24
N ILE A 134 -1.15 -2.44 -17.36
CA ILE A 134 -0.70 -3.81 -17.60
C ILE A 134 0.20 -4.30 -16.47
N VAL A 135 1.03 -3.42 -15.90
CA VAL A 135 1.91 -3.76 -14.77
C VAL A 135 1.09 -4.08 -13.53
N SER A 136 0.13 -3.22 -13.15
CA SER A 136 -0.74 -3.47 -12.00
C SER A 136 -1.62 -4.70 -12.17
N ASP A 137 -2.09 -4.98 -13.40
CA ASP A 137 -2.86 -6.18 -13.74
C ASP A 137 -2.05 -7.46 -13.52
N ASN A 138 -0.82 -7.48 -14.02
CA ASN A 138 0.09 -8.62 -13.91
C ASN A 138 0.47 -8.89 -12.45
N ILE A 139 0.86 -7.87 -11.69
CA ILE A 139 1.20 -7.99 -10.28
C ILE A 139 -0.03 -8.45 -9.48
N SER A 140 -1.20 -7.83 -9.69
CA SER A 140 -2.45 -8.22 -9.05
C SER A 140 -2.79 -9.68 -9.32
N SER A 141 -2.66 -10.14 -10.56
CA SER A 141 -2.91 -11.53 -10.95
C SER A 141 -1.99 -12.50 -10.22
N ASP A 142 -0.67 -12.23 -10.18
CA ASP A 142 0.30 -13.09 -9.49
C ASP A 142 0.08 -13.11 -7.97
N LEU A 143 -0.15 -11.95 -7.35
CA LEU A 143 -0.43 -11.87 -5.91
C LEU A 143 -1.70 -12.62 -5.52
N LYS A 144 -2.77 -12.54 -6.34
CA LYS A 144 -4.00 -13.31 -6.14
C LYS A 144 -3.78 -14.81 -6.28
N LYS A 145 -3.00 -15.25 -7.28
CA LYS A 145 -2.63 -16.67 -7.45
C LYS A 145 -1.85 -17.20 -6.25
N ARG A 146 -1.04 -16.36 -5.60
CA ARG A 146 -0.32 -16.69 -4.37
C ARG A 146 -1.23 -16.69 -3.13
N GLY A 147 -2.49 -16.27 -3.25
CA GLY A 147 -3.49 -16.27 -2.19
C GLY A 147 -3.68 -14.95 -1.45
N MET A 148 -3.04 -13.84 -1.88
CA MET A 148 -3.31 -12.53 -1.31
C MET A 148 -4.74 -12.08 -1.58
N LYS A 149 -5.31 -11.31 -0.65
CA LYS A 149 -6.65 -10.74 -0.72
C LYS A 149 -6.58 -9.21 -0.72
N PHE A 150 -7.62 -8.57 -1.27
CA PHE A 150 -7.72 -7.11 -1.40
C PHE A 150 -6.53 -6.49 -2.16
N VAL A 151 -6.02 -7.21 -3.16
CA VAL A 151 -4.93 -6.80 -4.05
C VAL A 151 -5.41 -6.73 -5.51
N GLY A 152 -6.60 -6.16 -5.74
CA GLY A 152 -7.13 -5.91 -7.07
C GLY A 152 -6.24 -4.93 -7.86
N SER A 153 -6.35 -4.92 -9.20
CA SER A 153 -5.48 -4.09 -10.06
C SER A 153 -5.51 -2.61 -9.69
N VAL A 154 -6.67 -2.06 -9.34
CA VAL A 154 -6.80 -0.66 -8.88
C VAL A 154 -6.01 -0.43 -7.58
N ILE A 155 -6.11 -1.34 -6.61
CA ILE A 155 -5.36 -1.26 -5.35
C ILE A 155 -3.86 -1.38 -5.60
N ILE A 156 -3.44 -2.31 -6.46
CA ILE A 156 -2.02 -2.46 -6.81
C ILE A 156 -1.52 -1.23 -7.57
N TYR A 157 -2.34 -0.64 -8.45
CA TYR A 157 -1.97 0.60 -9.12
C TYR A 157 -1.73 1.74 -8.12
N SER A 158 -2.65 1.95 -7.17
CA SER A 158 -2.48 2.93 -6.08
C SER A 158 -1.24 2.62 -5.23
N TYR A 159 -1.00 1.35 -4.91
CA TYR A 159 0.21 0.92 -4.21
C TYR A 159 1.49 1.28 -4.96
N LEU A 160 1.53 1.06 -6.29
CA LEU A 160 2.68 1.42 -7.11
C LEU A 160 2.93 2.94 -7.18
N GLN A 161 1.85 3.74 -7.13
CA GLN A 161 1.94 5.20 -6.98
C GLN A 161 2.47 5.59 -5.59
N ALA A 162 1.95 4.96 -4.54
CA ALA A 162 2.36 5.24 -3.15
C ALA A 162 3.85 4.98 -2.89
N ILE A 163 4.43 3.98 -3.55
CA ILE A 163 5.85 3.61 -3.42
C ILE A 163 6.75 4.24 -4.52
N GLY A 164 6.17 5.05 -5.41
CA GLY A 164 6.90 5.82 -6.42
C GLY A 164 7.40 5.03 -7.63
N LEU A 165 6.94 3.79 -7.85
CA LEU A 165 7.20 3.06 -9.10
C LEU A 165 6.35 3.59 -10.26
N ILE A 166 5.22 4.22 -9.96
CA ILE A 166 4.41 5.01 -10.90
C ILE A 166 4.32 6.43 -10.36
N ASN A 167 4.67 7.42 -11.18
CA ASN A 167 4.47 8.82 -10.87
C ASN A 167 3.27 9.32 -11.68
N SER A 168 2.19 9.68 -10.99
CA SER A 168 0.95 10.15 -11.61
C SER A 168 0.63 11.60 -11.24
N HIS A 169 1.62 12.38 -10.82
CA HIS A 169 1.42 13.80 -10.57
C HIS A 169 0.89 14.51 -11.82
N GLU A 170 -0.14 15.33 -11.63
CA GLU A 170 -0.76 16.10 -12.73
C GLU A 170 0.25 17.06 -13.36
N ASN A 171 -0.01 17.46 -14.62
CA ASN A 171 0.93 18.28 -15.39
C ASN A 171 1.31 19.59 -14.72
N ASP A 172 0.39 20.17 -13.96
CA ASP A 172 0.55 21.44 -13.26
C ASP A 172 1.08 21.27 -11.82
N CYS A 173 1.33 20.03 -11.40
CA CYS A 173 1.82 19.74 -10.05
C CYS A 173 3.32 19.98 -9.95
N PHE A 174 3.76 20.64 -8.87
CA PHE A 174 5.19 20.92 -8.64
C PHE A 174 6.01 19.66 -8.37
N MET A 175 5.34 18.52 -8.05
CA MET A 175 5.98 17.22 -7.81
C MET A 175 6.07 16.36 -9.08
N LYS A 176 5.73 16.89 -10.24
CA LYS A 176 5.70 16.11 -11.49
C LYS A 176 7.10 15.75 -12.03
N ASN A 177 8.16 16.36 -11.57
CA ASN A 177 9.52 16.22 -12.12
C ASN A 177 10.13 14.85 -11.82
#